data_ced9c833ff411c91993788d0fe9aa4bb
#
_entry.id   ced9c833ff411c91993788d0fe9aa4bb
#
_cell.length_a   1.000
_cell.length_b   1.000
_cell.length_c   1.000
_cell.angle_alpha   90.00
_cell.angle_beta   90.00
_cell.angle_gamma   90.00
#
_symmetry.space_group_name_H-M   'P 1'
#
loop_
_entity.id
_entity.type
_entity.pdbx_description
1 polymer ?
#
loop_
_entity_poly.entity_id
_entity_poly.type
_entity_poly.pdbx_seq_one_letter_code
_entity_poly.pdbx_strand_id
1 'polypeptide(L)'
;MVEGPSVWEKDAPPERPSWLRTCPLPAKSRGGEVVAYPMVDDELALLWLLDYGCVDLHVWTSRCDRPDRPDYVLFDLDPKGGGRFGDAVAAARVLRDALELLGLASLPRTTGGAGLHVHVPIARRHTHEETRRFARVVTEAVRRTNPQLFERVAVDVKMNGYGQQIVSAYSVRPLPGAPVATPLAWDELREGLDPRAFTMAAVVGRLERLGDLAAPLLRGRQRLDRALASLAR
;
A
#
# COMPACT_ATOMS: atom_id res chain seq x y z
N MET A 1 -11.15 19.02 11.22
CA MET A 1 -10.64 19.15 9.83
C MET A 1 -9.29 19.79 9.93
N VAL A 2 -8.30 19.30 9.19
CA VAL A 2 -7.03 20.03 9.04
C VAL A 2 -7.33 21.16 8.08
N GLU A 3 -7.50 22.37 8.62
CA GLU A 3 -7.68 23.59 7.82
C GLU A 3 -6.30 24.12 7.50
N GLY A 4 -5.91 24.04 6.24
CA GLY A 4 -4.65 24.59 5.76
C GLY A 4 -4.11 23.83 4.54
N PRO A 5 -3.13 24.40 3.83
CA PRO A 5 -2.49 23.72 2.71
C PRO A 5 -1.69 22.52 3.23
N SER A 6 -1.97 21.34 2.69
CA SER A 6 -1.14 20.15 2.93
C SER A 6 0.10 20.21 2.04
N VAL A 7 1.28 19.99 2.63
CA VAL A 7 2.56 19.92 1.93
C VAL A 7 3.02 18.47 1.89
N TRP A 8 3.43 18.03 0.71
CA TRP A 8 4.03 16.70 0.54
C TRP A 8 5.54 16.77 0.81
N GLU A 9 5.97 16.24 1.94
CA GLU A 9 7.36 16.28 2.37
C GLU A 9 7.99 14.89 2.38
N LYS A 10 9.23 14.78 1.90
CA LYS A 10 9.97 13.51 1.84
C LYS A 10 11.26 13.57 2.64
N ASP A 11 11.81 14.76 2.75
CA ASP A 11 13.08 15.00 3.43
C ASP A 11 12.84 15.26 4.92
N ALA A 12 13.61 14.64 5.77
CA ALA A 12 13.53 14.93 7.19
C ALA A 12 13.98 16.38 7.43
N PRO A 13 13.20 17.17 8.20
CA PRO A 13 13.51 18.59 8.38
C PRO A 13 14.86 18.78 9.08
N PRO A 14 15.57 19.90 8.80
CA PRO A 14 16.88 20.18 9.38
C PRO A 14 16.85 20.24 10.92
N GLU A 15 15.74 20.70 11.49
CA GLU A 15 15.51 20.86 12.94
C GLU A 15 15.21 19.56 13.67
N ARG A 16 15.17 18.44 12.94
CA ARG A 16 14.90 17.13 13.55
C ARG A 16 15.88 16.82 14.69
N PRO A 17 15.41 16.13 15.72
CA PRO A 17 16.30 15.69 16.80
C PRO A 17 17.33 14.68 16.27
N SER A 18 18.52 14.66 16.89
CA SER A 18 19.64 13.81 16.46
C SER A 18 19.35 12.30 16.58
N TRP A 19 18.39 11.92 17.42
CA TRP A 19 17.95 10.53 17.58
C TRP A 19 16.99 10.06 16.48
N LEU A 20 16.33 10.97 15.74
CA LEU A 20 15.47 10.58 14.62
C LEU A 20 16.34 10.08 13.47
N ARG A 21 16.32 8.79 13.27
CA ARG A 21 17.07 8.14 12.21
C ARG A 21 16.51 8.51 10.84
N THR A 22 17.40 8.58 9.86
CA THR A 22 17.03 8.82 8.48
C THR A 22 17.65 7.78 7.55
N CYS A 23 17.02 7.56 6.41
CA CYS A 23 17.50 6.71 5.33
C CYS A 23 17.87 7.59 4.12
N PRO A 24 19.15 7.85 3.88
CA PRO A 24 19.56 8.67 2.73
C PRO A 24 19.47 7.86 1.44
N LEU A 25 18.55 8.24 0.56
CA LEU A 25 18.34 7.56 -0.72
C LEU A 25 18.16 8.57 -1.85
N PRO A 26 18.63 8.24 -3.08
CA PRO A 26 18.39 9.10 -4.24
C PRO A 26 16.91 9.16 -4.61
N ALA A 27 16.37 10.35 -4.74
CA ALA A 27 14.99 10.60 -5.12
C ALA A 27 14.88 10.89 -6.62
N LYS A 28 14.25 9.98 -7.39
CA LYS A 28 14.01 10.19 -8.83
C LYS A 28 13.21 11.46 -9.11
N SER A 29 12.28 11.82 -8.24
CA SER A 29 11.47 13.05 -8.36
C SER A 29 12.27 14.35 -8.19
N ARG A 30 13.52 14.26 -7.71
CA ARG A 30 14.46 15.37 -7.55
C ARG A 30 15.74 15.19 -8.39
N GLY A 31 15.63 14.56 -9.56
CA GLY A 31 16.78 14.39 -10.44
C GLY A 31 17.88 13.48 -9.90
N GLY A 32 17.63 12.72 -8.84
CA GLY A 32 18.62 11.83 -8.21
C GLY A 32 19.31 12.43 -6.98
N GLU A 33 18.94 13.63 -6.54
CA GLU A 33 19.40 14.18 -5.26
C GLU A 33 19.11 13.21 -4.11
N VAL A 34 20.02 13.18 -3.15
CA VAL A 34 19.86 12.37 -1.94
C VAL A 34 18.87 13.06 -1.00
N VAL A 35 17.82 12.35 -0.65
CA VAL A 35 16.80 12.74 0.31
C VAL A 35 16.99 11.90 1.56
N ALA A 36 16.98 12.54 2.72
CA ALA A 36 17.09 11.87 4.01
C ALA A 36 15.69 11.51 4.53
N TYR A 37 15.13 10.40 4.06
CA TYR A 37 13.79 9.96 4.48
C TYR A 37 13.77 9.64 5.98
N PRO A 38 12.82 10.21 6.77
CA PRO A 38 12.68 9.86 8.17
C PRO A 38 12.31 8.38 8.31
N MET A 39 12.92 7.71 9.28
CA MET A 39 12.63 6.32 9.62
C MET A 39 11.74 6.29 10.88
N VAL A 40 10.65 5.53 10.79
CA VAL A 40 9.72 5.33 11.91
C VAL A 40 9.91 3.91 12.41
N ASP A 41 10.94 3.72 13.23
CA ASP A 41 11.33 2.42 13.76
C ASP A 41 10.72 2.16 15.15
N ASP A 42 10.26 3.20 15.82
CA ASP A 42 9.71 3.14 17.17
C ASP A 42 8.58 4.18 17.36
N GLU A 43 7.95 4.10 18.53
CA GLU A 43 6.85 4.97 18.93
C GLU A 43 7.29 6.44 19.05
N LEU A 44 8.51 6.70 19.52
CA LEU A 44 9.01 8.06 19.71
C LEU A 44 9.17 8.78 18.37
N ALA A 45 9.69 8.08 17.34
CA ALA A 45 9.79 8.63 15.99
C ALA A 45 8.40 8.93 15.38
N LEU A 46 7.42 8.06 15.63
CA LEU A 46 6.04 8.28 15.20
C LEU A 46 5.42 9.50 15.89
N LEU A 47 5.55 9.59 17.21
CA LEU A 47 5.02 10.72 18.00
C LEU A 47 5.65 12.04 17.58
N TRP A 48 6.96 12.05 17.32
CA TRP A 48 7.63 13.25 16.84
C TRP A 48 7.12 13.72 15.47
N LEU A 49 6.92 12.79 14.53
CA LEU A 49 6.34 13.13 13.23
C LEU A 49 4.91 13.66 13.35
N LEU A 50 4.10 13.10 14.25
CA LEU A 50 2.75 13.59 14.51
C LEU A 50 2.76 14.99 15.10
N ASP A 51 3.66 15.28 16.06
CA ASP A 51 3.86 16.61 16.65
C ASP A 51 4.34 17.62 15.61
N TYR A 52 5.19 17.18 14.69
CA TYR A 52 5.63 17.98 13.53
C TYR A 52 4.49 18.26 12.52
N GLY A 53 3.32 17.62 12.67
CA GLY A 53 2.15 17.80 11.83
C GLY A 53 1.99 16.77 10.70
N CYS A 54 2.78 15.71 10.69
CA CYS A 54 2.68 14.65 9.70
C CYS A 54 1.54 13.68 10.03
N VAL A 55 0.36 13.90 9.44
CA VAL A 55 -0.85 13.09 9.69
C VAL A 55 -0.97 11.93 8.71
N ASP A 56 -0.62 12.14 7.44
CA ASP A 56 -0.75 11.15 6.37
C ASP A 56 0.60 10.52 6.04
N LEU A 57 0.85 9.35 6.59
CA LEU A 57 2.13 8.65 6.45
C LEU A 57 2.16 7.79 5.19
N HIS A 58 3.16 8.02 4.34
CA HIS A 58 3.41 7.24 3.15
C HIS A 58 4.76 6.54 3.23
N VAL A 59 4.77 5.26 2.89
CA VAL A 59 5.95 4.41 3.00
C VAL A 59 6.37 3.86 1.64
N TRP A 60 7.64 3.46 1.53
CA TRP A 60 8.14 2.69 0.40
C TRP A 60 7.66 1.25 0.49
N THR A 61 7.71 0.54 -0.65
CA THR A 61 7.46 -0.90 -0.70
C THR A 61 8.66 -1.73 -0.23
N SER A 62 9.80 -1.10 0.04
CA SER A 62 11.06 -1.70 0.51
C SER A 62 11.60 -0.96 1.74
N ARG A 63 12.54 -1.59 2.44
CA ARG A 63 13.20 -1.04 3.64
C ARG A 63 14.59 -0.47 3.31
N CYS A 64 15.08 0.38 4.21
CA CYS A 64 16.34 1.09 4.07
C CYS A 64 17.57 0.16 3.90
N ASP A 65 17.60 -0.98 4.57
CA ASP A 65 18.70 -1.95 4.49
C ASP A 65 18.84 -2.61 3.11
N ARG A 66 17.73 -2.71 2.35
CA ARG A 66 17.69 -3.22 0.97
C ARG A 66 16.66 -2.45 0.15
N PRO A 67 16.92 -1.21 -0.22
CA PRO A 67 15.95 -0.33 -0.86
C PRO A 67 15.58 -0.79 -2.29
N ASP A 68 16.38 -1.66 -2.90
CA ASP A 68 16.14 -2.26 -4.20
C ASP A 68 15.33 -3.58 -4.16
N ARG A 69 14.94 -4.04 -2.95
CA ARG A 69 14.23 -5.31 -2.73
C ARG A 69 12.92 -5.10 -1.97
N PRO A 70 11.78 -5.02 -2.66
CA PRO A 70 10.48 -4.80 -2.03
C PRO A 70 10.06 -5.98 -1.13
N ASP A 71 9.28 -5.66 -0.09
CA ASP A 71 8.67 -6.60 0.84
C ASP A 71 7.39 -7.20 0.29
N TYR A 72 6.73 -6.53 -0.65
CA TYR A 72 5.46 -6.95 -1.24
C TYR A 72 5.28 -6.42 -2.67
N VAL A 73 4.41 -7.08 -3.43
CA VAL A 73 3.81 -6.53 -4.65
C VAL A 73 2.52 -5.84 -4.29
N LEU A 74 2.24 -4.70 -4.93
CA LEU A 74 1.05 -3.90 -4.71
C LEU A 74 0.20 -3.80 -5.98
N PHE A 75 -1.12 -3.94 -5.80
CA PHE A 75 -2.14 -3.56 -6.77
C PHE A 75 -3.02 -2.50 -6.12
N ASP A 76 -3.05 -1.33 -6.70
CA ASP A 76 -3.86 -0.20 -6.24
C ASP A 76 -5.11 -0.10 -7.13
N LEU A 77 -6.28 -0.28 -6.51
CA LEU A 77 -7.58 -0.45 -7.15
C LEU A 77 -8.44 0.79 -6.89
N ASP A 78 -8.60 1.64 -7.88
CA ASP A 78 -9.38 2.86 -7.78
C ASP A 78 -10.65 2.80 -8.65
N PRO A 79 -11.84 3.09 -8.10
CA PRO A 79 -13.04 3.31 -8.88
C PRO A 79 -12.85 4.46 -9.87
N LYS A 80 -13.29 4.27 -11.12
CA LYS A 80 -13.24 5.29 -12.19
C LYS A 80 -14.50 5.25 -13.05
N GLY A 81 -14.74 6.27 -13.84
CA GLY A 81 -15.81 6.27 -14.85
C GLY A 81 -17.21 5.95 -14.31
N GLY A 82 -17.54 6.45 -13.11
CA GLY A 82 -18.81 6.15 -12.42
C GLY A 82 -18.80 4.87 -11.58
N GLY A 83 -17.65 4.19 -11.49
CA GLY A 83 -17.43 3.04 -10.59
C GLY A 83 -17.59 3.43 -9.12
N ARG A 84 -17.98 2.45 -8.31
CA ARG A 84 -18.20 2.59 -6.86
C ARG A 84 -17.20 1.72 -6.10
N PHE A 85 -17.08 1.94 -4.79
CA PHE A 85 -16.24 1.10 -3.93
C PHE A 85 -16.55 -0.39 -4.05
N GLY A 86 -17.82 -0.78 -4.24
CA GLY A 86 -18.22 -2.16 -4.51
C GLY A 86 -17.60 -2.76 -5.77
N ASP A 87 -17.34 -1.95 -6.80
CA ASP A 87 -16.62 -2.42 -8.01
C ASP A 87 -15.16 -2.72 -7.68
N ALA A 88 -14.51 -1.88 -6.84
CA ALA A 88 -13.15 -2.14 -6.36
C ALA A 88 -13.10 -3.42 -5.49
N VAL A 89 -14.11 -3.67 -4.66
CA VAL A 89 -14.26 -4.92 -3.90
C VAL A 89 -14.37 -6.12 -4.84
N ALA A 90 -15.21 -6.04 -5.88
CA ALA A 90 -15.35 -7.11 -6.87
C ALA A 90 -14.02 -7.35 -7.62
N ALA A 91 -13.33 -6.29 -8.04
CA ALA A 91 -12.04 -6.38 -8.73
C ALA A 91 -10.95 -6.97 -7.82
N ALA A 92 -10.94 -6.62 -6.52
CA ALA A 92 -10.02 -7.20 -5.54
C ALA A 92 -10.23 -8.72 -5.37
N ARG A 93 -11.48 -9.19 -5.39
CA ARG A 93 -11.79 -10.63 -5.33
C ARG A 93 -11.32 -11.37 -6.57
N VAL A 94 -11.59 -10.84 -7.78
CA VAL A 94 -11.08 -11.41 -9.03
C VAL A 94 -9.55 -11.48 -9.01
N LEU A 95 -8.90 -10.43 -8.52
CA LEU A 95 -7.44 -10.40 -8.38
C LEU A 95 -6.93 -11.43 -7.37
N ARG A 96 -7.61 -11.58 -6.22
CA ARG A 96 -7.30 -12.61 -5.23
C ARG A 96 -7.34 -13.99 -5.84
N ASP A 97 -8.44 -14.32 -6.54
CA ASP A 97 -8.62 -15.65 -7.13
C ASP A 97 -7.53 -15.95 -8.16
N ALA A 98 -7.14 -14.96 -8.98
CA ALA A 98 -6.01 -15.10 -9.91
C ALA A 98 -4.67 -15.31 -9.19
N LEU A 99 -4.43 -14.63 -8.08
CA LEU A 99 -3.21 -14.80 -7.27
C LEU A 99 -3.18 -16.16 -6.58
N GLU A 100 -4.31 -16.66 -6.07
CA GLU A 100 -4.45 -17.99 -5.48
C GLU A 100 -4.17 -19.11 -6.50
N LEU A 101 -4.62 -18.96 -7.76
CA LEU A 101 -4.27 -19.87 -8.85
C LEU A 101 -2.76 -19.92 -9.13
N LEU A 102 -2.05 -18.82 -8.85
CA LEU A 102 -0.58 -18.77 -8.93
C LEU A 102 0.11 -19.26 -7.65
N GLY A 103 -0.65 -19.71 -6.64
CA GLY A 103 -0.15 -20.16 -5.34
C GLY A 103 0.33 -19.02 -4.45
N LEU A 104 -0.21 -17.82 -4.61
CA LEU A 104 0.17 -16.62 -3.87
C LEU A 104 -0.97 -16.15 -2.97
N ALA A 105 -0.69 -16.07 -1.68
CA ALA A 105 -1.58 -15.43 -0.72
C ALA A 105 -1.44 -13.90 -0.81
N SER A 106 -2.55 -13.19 -0.59
CA SER A 106 -2.62 -11.74 -0.65
C SER A 106 -3.44 -11.17 0.51
N LEU A 107 -3.30 -9.87 0.75
CA LEU A 107 -3.91 -9.14 1.85
C LEU A 107 -4.60 -7.88 1.31
N PRO A 108 -5.89 -7.69 1.57
CA PRO A 108 -6.60 -6.49 1.18
C PRO A 108 -6.47 -5.39 2.25
N ARG A 109 -6.53 -4.13 1.81
CA ARG A 109 -6.52 -2.95 2.67
C ARG A 109 -7.33 -1.82 2.04
N THR A 110 -8.14 -1.10 2.81
CA THR A 110 -8.71 0.17 2.34
C THR A 110 -7.61 1.22 2.23
N THR A 111 -7.74 2.14 1.28
CA THR A 111 -6.82 3.29 1.18
C THR A 111 -7.15 4.40 2.18
N GLY A 112 -8.24 4.26 2.93
CA GLY A 112 -8.84 5.33 3.71
C GLY A 112 -9.58 6.37 2.85
N GLY A 113 -9.55 6.21 1.51
CA GLY A 113 -10.33 6.94 0.52
C GLY A 113 -11.32 6.01 -0.18
N ALA A 114 -11.48 6.18 -1.49
CA ALA A 114 -12.41 5.41 -2.31
C ALA A 114 -11.83 4.10 -2.87
N GLY A 115 -10.52 3.86 -2.71
CA GLY A 115 -9.80 2.74 -3.31
C GLY A 115 -9.52 1.58 -2.35
N LEU A 116 -8.98 0.50 -2.91
CA LEU A 116 -8.48 -0.68 -2.23
C LEU A 116 -7.07 -1.01 -2.69
N HIS A 117 -6.23 -1.42 -1.76
CA HIS A 117 -4.95 -2.05 -2.04
C HIS A 117 -5.05 -3.57 -1.90
N VAL A 118 -4.44 -4.30 -2.81
CA VAL A 118 -4.17 -5.73 -2.63
C VAL A 118 -2.66 -5.92 -2.61
N HIS A 119 -2.15 -6.46 -1.52
CA HIS A 119 -0.73 -6.69 -1.29
C HIS A 119 -0.41 -8.19 -1.38
N VAL A 120 0.69 -8.52 -2.03
CA VAL A 120 1.24 -9.88 -2.04
C VAL A 120 2.58 -9.85 -1.30
N PRO A 121 2.63 -10.29 -0.02
CA PRO A 121 3.88 -10.33 0.75
C PRO A 121 4.88 -11.29 0.10
N ILE A 122 6.12 -10.85 -0.15
CA ILE A 122 7.15 -11.65 -0.81
C ILE A 122 8.46 -11.67 -0.03
N ALA A 123 9.27 -12.69 -0.29
CA ALA A 123 10.65 -12.68 0.14
C ALA A 123 11.42 -11.57 -0.59
N ARG A 124 12.25 -10.82 0.12
CA ARG A 124 13.04 -9.67 -0.38
C ARG A 124 14.17 -10.13 -1.31
N ARG A 125 13.82 -10.75 -2.44
CA ARG A 125 14.73 -11.31 -3.45
C ARG A 125 14.53 -10.68 -4.82
N HIS A 126 13.31 -10.26 -5.12
CA HIS A 126 12.91 -9.68 -6.39
C HIS A 126 13.20 -8.19 -6.43
N THR A 127 13.52 -7.69 -7.61
CA THR A 127 13.69 -6.25 -7.85
C THR A 127 12.34 -5.55 -8.01
N HIS A 128 12.35 -4.22 -7.92
CA HIS A 128 11.17 -3.40 -8.24
C HIS A 128 10.68 -3.60 -9.67
N GLU A 129 11.60 -3.86 -10.62
CA GLU A 129 11.23 -4.11 -12.01
C GLU A 129 10.50 -5.46 -12.15
N GLU A 130 11.00 -6.52 -11.52
CA GLU A 130 10.37 -7.84 -11.53
C GLU A 130 8.99 -7.81 -10.88
N THR A 131 8.84 -7.15 -9.72
CA THR A 131 7.54 -7.02 -9.05
C THR A 131 6.55 -6.22 -9.87
N ARG A 132 7.00 -5.12 -10.50
CA ARG A 132 6.16 -4.31 -11.38
C ARG A 132 5.76 -5.07 -12.65
N ARG A 133 6.69 -5.84 -13.24
CA ARG A 133 6.40 -6.70 -14.40
C ARG A 133 5.35 -7.75 -14.03
N PHE A 134 5.54 -8.44 -12.89
CA PHE A 134 4.58 -9.42 -12.37
C PHE A 134 3.19 -8.79 -12.21
N ALA A 135 3.11 -7.66 -11.48
CA ALA A 135 1.84 -6.97 -11.25
C ALA A 135 1.14 -6.57 -12.56
N ARG A 136 1.91 -6.12 -13.57
CA ARG A 136 1.36 -5.75 -14.89
C ARG A 136 0.76 -6.96 -15.60
N VAL A 137 1.47 -8.10 -15.63
CA VAL A 137 0.99 -9.29 -16.32
C VAL A 137 -0.27 -9.85 -15.66
N VAL A 138 -0.31 -9.92 -14.33
CA VAL A 138 -1.52 -10.35 -13.60
C VAL A 138 -2.69 -9.38 -13.87
N THR A 139 -2.45 -8.07 -13.82
CA THR A 139 -3.48 -7.07 -14.11
C THR A 139 -4.04 -7.23 -15.52
N GLU A 140 -3.20 -7.47 -16.51
CA GLU A 140 -3.64 -7.67 -17.88
C GLU A 140 -4.46 -8.95 -18.03
N ALA A 141 -4.07 -10.03 -17.35
CA ALA A 141 -4.82 -11.30 -17.37
C ALA A 141 -6.23 -11.13 -16.79
N VAL A 142 -6.38 -10.49 -15.63
CA VAL A 142 -7.69 -10.28 -15.00
C VAL A 142 -8.57 -9.29 -15.78
N ARG A 143 -7.98 -8.30 -16.45
CA ARG A 143 -8.70 -7.39 -17.35
C ARG A 143 -9.29 -8.10 -18.57
N ARG A 144 -8.56 -9.02 -19.17
CA ARG A 144 -9.03 -9.80 -20.34
C ARG A 144 -10.21 -10.68 -19.98
N THR A 145 -10.21 -11.28 -18.80
CA THR A 145 -11.30 -12.17 -18.37
C THR A 145 -12.51 -11.41 -17.80
N ASN A 146 -12.34 -10.15 -17.38
CA ASN A 146 -13.39 -9.35 -16.75
C ASN A 146 -13.42 -7.90 -17.29
N PRO A 147 -13.50 -7.68 -18.61
CA PRO A 147 -13.32 -6.35 -19.22
C PRO A 147 -14.29 -5.30 -18.66
N GLN A 148 -15.58 -5.61 -18.55
CA GLN A 148 -16.61 -4.68 -18.07
C GLN A 148 -16.35 -4.20 -16.63
N LEU A 149 -15.83 -5.08 -15.75
CA LEU A 149 -15.49 -4.70 -14.37
C LEU A 149 -14.32 -3.72 -14.37
N PHE A 150 -13.28 -4.01 -15.14
CA PHE A 150 -12.06 -3.20 -15.17
C PHE A 150 -12.17 -1.93 -16.05
N GLU A 151 -13.30 -1.72 -16.74
CA GLU A 151 -13.70 -0.41 -17.26
C GLU A 151 -14.07 0.56 -16.12
N ARG A 152 -14.64 0.04 -15.02
CA ARG A 152 -15.04 0.84 -13.85
C ARG A 152 -14.00 0.89 -12.73
N VAL A 153 -12.93 0.09 -12.82
CA VAL A 153 -11.84 0.06 -11.83
C VAL A 153 -10.50 0.21 -12.52
N ALA A 154 -9.74 1.21 -12.12
CA ALA A 154 -8.32 1.31 -12.47
C ALA A 154 -7.52 0.38 -11.58
N VAL A 155 -6.49 -0.25 -12.14
CA VAL A 155 -5.47 -0.96 -11.36
C VAL A 155 -4.15 -0.28 -11.64
N ASP A 156 -3.63 0.47 -10.66
CA ASP A 156 -2.30 1.07 -10.77
C ASP A 156 -1.27 0.14 -10.15
N VAL A 157 -0.25 -0.17 -10.93
CA VAL A 157 0.90 -1.00 -10.53
C VAL A 157 2.21 -0.21 -10.51
N LYS A 158 2.15 1.11 -10.79
CA LYS A 158 3.34 1.98 -10.83
C LYS A 158 4.00 2.10 -9.46
N MET A 159 3.20 1.97 -8.38
CA MET A 159 3.67 2.02 -7.01
C MET A 159 4.66 0.89 -6.65
N ASN A 160 4.80 -0.14 -7.49
CA ASN A 160 5.87 -1.14 -7.37
C ASN A 160 7.24 -0.62 -7.84
N GLY A 161 7.34 0.60 -8.36
CA GLY A 161 8.61 1.19 -8.80
C GLY A 161 9.48 1.65 -7.65
N TYR A 162 10.80 1.67 -7.86
CA TYR A 162 11.76 2.21 -6.90
C TYR A 162 11.44 3.68 -6.57
N GLY A 163 11.42 4.01 -5.28
CA GLY A 163 11.17 5.37 -4.79
C GLY A 163 9.70 5.79 -4.81
N GLN A 164 8.79 4.89 -5.16
CA GLN A 164 7.37 5.15 -5.04
C GLN A 164 6.91 4.99 -3.58
N GLN A 165 5.98 5.84 -3.19
CA GLN A 165 5.43 5.87 -1.83
C GLN A 165 3.92 5.64 -1.89
N ILE A 166 3.42 4.85 -0.95
CA ILE A 166 2.01 4.53 -0.82
C ILE A 166 1.57 4.75 0.63
N VAL A 167 0.33 5.13 0.84
CA VAL A 167 -0.20 5.29 2.19
C VAL A 167 0.12 4.07 3.05
N SER A 168 0.62 4.31 4.28
CA SER A 168 0.94 3.23 5.22
C SER A 168 -0.33 2.54 5.74
N ALA A 169 -0.20 1.27 6.15
CA ALA A 169 -1.22 0.65 6.97
C ALA A 169 -1.43 1.49 8.25
N TYR A 170 -2.68 1.64 8.65
CA TYR A 170 -3.11 2.40 9.82
C TYR A 170 -2.83 3.91 9.76
N SER A 171 -2.40 4.46 8.62
CA SER A 171 -2.31 5.91 8.44
C SER A 171 -3.69 6.54 8.41
N VAL A 172 -3.85 7.63 9.14
CA VAL A 172 -5.03 8.50 9.07
C VAL A 172 -4.96 9.29 7.76
N ARG A 173 -6.13 9.50 7.14
CA ARG A 173 -6.19 10.31 5.92
C ARG A 173 -6.80 11.69 6.21
N PRO A 174 -6.27 12.77 5.63
CA PRO A 174 -6.79 14.13 5.78
C PRO A 174 -8.08 14.33 4.96
N LEU A 175 -9.04 13.45 5.15
CA LEU A 175 -10.36 13.44 4.50
C LEU A 175 -11.46 13.63 5.53
N PRO A 176 -12.67 14.07 5.14
CA PRO A 176 -13.80 14.18 6.06
C PRO A 176 -14.04 12.88 6.84
N GLY A 177 -14.11 12.99 8.16
CA GLY A 177 -14.23 11.84 9.07
C GLY A 177 -12.89 11.20 9.46
N ALA A 178 -11.77 11.70 8.96
CA ALA A 178 -10.43 11.18 9.23
C ALA A 178 -10.35 9.64 9.15
N PRO A 179 -10.75 9.04 8.01
CA PRO A 179 -10.72 7.60 7.84
C PRO A 179 -9.28 7.07 7.86
N VAL A 180 -9.15 5.81 8.22
CA VAL A 180 -7.86 5.13 8.36
C VAL A 180 -7.66 4.12 7.23
N ALA A 181 -6.45 4.08 6.65
CA ALA A 181 -6.04 3.04 5.72
C ALA A 181 -5.94 1.69 6.44
N THR A 182 -7.00 0.90 6.38
CA THR A 182 -7.24 -0.23 7.28
C THR A 182 -7.01 -1.58 6.62
N PRO A 183 -6.08 -2.41 7.12
CA PRO A 183 -5.94 -3.81 6.72
C PRO A 183 -7.21 -4.61 7.04
N LEU A 184 -7.60 -5.49 6.13
CA LEU A 184 -8.81 -6.29 6.21
C LEU A 184 -8.48 -7.79 6.06
N ALA A 185 -9.34 -8.64 6.65
CA ALA A 185 -9.42 -10.02 6.24
C ALA A 185 -10.26 -10.13 4.95
N TRP A 186 -10.04 -11.16 4.14
CA TRP A 186 -10.74 -11.30 2.85
C TRP A 186 -12.26 -11.49 2.99
N ASP A 187 -12.74 -12.06 4.07
CA ASP A 187 -14.16 -12.25 4.38
C ASP A 187 -14.87 -10.95 4.73
N GLU A 188 -14.14 -9.92 5.14
CA GLU A 188 -14.68 -8.58 5.39
C GLU A 188 -14.96 -7.80 4.10
N LEU A 189 -14.31 -8.14 2.97
CA LEU A 189 -14.57 -7.55 1.68
C LEU A 189 -15.91 -8.09 1.12
N ARG A 190 -17.00 -7.51 1.55
CA ARG A 190 -18.36 -7.86 1.14
C ARG A 190 -19.09 -6.67 0.54
N GLU A 191 -20.17 -6.97 -0.14
CA GLU A 191 -21.08 -5.93 -0.63
C GLU A 191 -21.59 -5.06 0.53
N GLY A 192 -21.66 -3.76 0.31
CA GLY A 192 -22.07 -2.80 1.34
C GLY A 192 -20.98 -2.39 2.32
N LEU A 193 -19.73 -2.89 2.19
CA LEU A 193 -18.60 -2.38 2.97
C LEU A 193 -18.42 -0.88 2.69
N ASP A 194 -18.47 -0.05 3.74
CA ASP A 194 -18.18 1.39 3.66
C ASP A 194 -16.76 1.66 4.20
N PRO A 195 -15.81 2.10 3.36
CA PRO A 195 -14.46 2.41 3.82
C PRO A 195 -14.41 3.57 4.84
N ARG A 196 -15.42 4.44 4.87
CA ARG A 196 -15.53 5.55 5.83
C ARG A 196 -15.86 5.09 7.25
N ALA A 197 -16.34 3.87 7.42
CA ALA A 197 -16.61 3.28 8.74
C ALA A 197 -15.30 3.00 9.53
N PHE A 198 -14.16 2.96 8.85
CA PHE A 198 -12.85 2.75 9.48
C PHE A 198 -12.29 4.06 10.04
N THR A 199 -12.94 4.61 11.06
CA THR A 199 -12.44 5.75 11.83
C THR A 199 -11.33 5.33 12.78
N MET A 200 -10.59 6.29 13.36
CA MET A 200 -9.53 6.00 14.35
C MET A 200 -10.06 5.13 15.51
N ALA A 201 -11.20 5.48 16.10
CA ALA A 201 -11.81 4.72 17.20
C ALA A 201 -12.19 3.29 16.77
N ALA A 202 -12.77 3.14 15.58
CA ALA A 202 -13.15 1.82 15.06
C ALA A 202 -11.93 0.93 14.83
N VAL A 203 -10.82 1.50 14.33
CA VAL A 203 -9.59 0.76 14.03
C VAL A 203 -8.86 0.33 15.31
N VAL A 204 -8.84 1.15 16.36
CA VAL A 204 -8.30 0.74 17.67
C VAL A 204 -9.03 -0.50 18.20
N GLY A 205 -10.37 -0.48 18.26
CA GLY A 205 -11.14 -1.64 18.69
C GLY A 205 -11.02 -2.86 17.77
N ARG A 206 -10.67 -2.66 16.47
CA ARG A 206 -10.35 -3.78 15.57
C ARG A 206 -9.00 -4.41 15.92
N LEU A 207 -7.97 -3.62 16.15
CA LEU A 207 -6.64 -4.10 16.53
C LEU A 207 -6.70 -4.94 17.81
N GLU A 208 -7.50 -4.53 18.79
CA GLU A 208 -7.70 -5.30 20.03
C GLU A 208 -8.33 -6.68 19.77
N ARG A 209 -9.29 -6.77 18.83
CA ARG A 209 -10.00 -8.03 18.55
C ARG A 209 -9.28 -8.94 17.57
N LEU A 210 -8.69 -8.39 16.52
CA LEU A 210 -8.19 -9.13 15.36
C LEU A 210 -6.66 -9.17 15.31
N GLY A 211 -5.98 -8.36 16.13
CA GLY A 211 -4.55 -8.15 16.02
C GLY A 211 -4.14 -7.38 14.77
N ASP A 212 -2.85 -7.32 14.50
CA ASP A 212 -2.29 -6.63 13.35
C ASP A 212 -2.38 -7.46 12.07
N LEU A 213 -3.39 -7.20 11.25
CA LEU A 213 -3.58 -7.84 9.95
C LEU A 213 -2.55 -7.40 8.89
N ALA A 214 -1.77 -6.32 9.14
CA ALA A 214 -0.67 -5.91 8.27
C ALA A 214 0.65 -6.63 8.56
N ALA A 215 0.80 -7.26 9.72
CA ALA A 215 2.05 -7.92 10.12
C ALA A 215 2.66 -8.87 9.08
N PRO A 216 1.88 -9.63 8.28
CA PRO A 216 2.43 -10.48 7.23
C PRO A 216 3.16 -9.72 6.12
N LEU A 217 2.87 -8.42 5.88
CA LEU A 217 3.55 -7.61 4.86
C LEU A 217 5.06 -7.53 5.09
N LEU A 218 5.49 -7.48 6.35
CA LEU A 218 6.91 -7.39 6.72
C LEU A 218 7.58 -8.74 6.94
N ARG A 219 6.83 -9.85 6.82
CA ARG A 219 7.31 -11.21 7.07
C ARG A 219 7.10 -12.14 5.86
N GLY A 220 6.92 -11.56 4.67
CA GLY A 220 6.67 -12.29 3.44
C GLY A 220 7.78 -13.29 3.10
N ARG A 221 7.40 -14.52 2.74
CA ARG A 221 8.31 -15.59 2.33
C ARG A 221 7.98 -16.13 0.93
N GLN A 222 6.91 -15.65 0.32
CA GLN A 222 6.45 -16.10 -0.99
C GLN A 222 7.47 -15.71 -2.07
N ARG A 223 7.56 -16.53 -3.10
CA ARG A 223 8.47 -16.33 -4.23
C ARG A 223 7.66 -16.22 -5.52
N LEU A 224 8.04 -15.25 -6.35
CA LEU A 224 7.39 -15.02 -7.64
C LEU A 224 7.94 -15.90 -8.77
N ASP A 225 9.03 -16.63 -8.56
CA ASP A 225 9.72 -17.38 -9.61
C ASP A 225 8.78 -18.31 -10.40
N ARG A 226 7.95 -19.11 -9.69
CA ARG A 226 7.00 -20.03 -10.31
C ARG A 226 5.90 -19.29 -11.07
N ALA A 227 5.35 -18.25 -10.45
CA ALA A 227 4.31 -17.44 -11.07
C ALA A 227 4.83 -16.73 -12.32
N LEU A 228 6.02 -16.15 -12.27
CA LEU A 228 6.68 -15.53 -13.43
C LEU A 228 6.93 -16.55 -14.56
N ALA A 229 7.35 -17.78 -14.23
CA ALA A 229 7.54 -18.84 -15.21
C ALA A 229 6.21 -19.31 -15.84
N SER A 230 5.12 -19.35 -15.08
CA SER A 230 3.78 -19.71 -15.59
C SER A 230 3.21 -18.63 -16.51
N LEU A 231 3.48 -17.37 -16.22
CA LEU A 231 3.00 -16.22 -17.01
C LEU A 231 3.84 -15.94 -18.27
N ALA A 232 4.99 -16.62 -18.43
CA ALA A 232 5.86 -16.51 -19.61
C ALA A 232 5.52 -17.53 -20.72
N ARG A 233 4.60 -18.46 -20.45
CA ARG A 233 4.09 -19.48 -21.40
C ARG A 233 2.78 -19.02 -22.04
#